data_35a4fe3a880e67dec5e38ef6d0b675e1
#
_entry.id   35a4fe3a880e67dec5e38ef6d0b675e1
#
_cell.length_a   1.000
_cell.length_b   1.000
_cell.length_c   1.000
_cell.angle_alpha   90.00
_cell.angle_beta   90.00
_cell.angle_gamma   90.00
#
_symmetry.space_group_name_H-M   'P 1'
#
loop_
_entity.id
_entity.type
_entity.pdbx_description
1 polymer ?
#
loop_
_entity_poly.entity_id
_entity_poly.type
_entity_poly.pdbx_seq_one_letter_code
_entity_poly.pdbx_strand_id
1 'polypeptide(L)'
;APYKKGCAPGFWLRSAGATGSNQNAKYDIEVDVMEVFSSENSFHSNLHQHMREDGQNIQTTSPEIQGQEEFVFDNYQNLSDEYHIYGFEWTKDSMAVYVDGKLNCKWLLTPENLASYGLDPDATGFDTTMNIILGNNLYNRNSILKLDDVIEDNPDSLPSEFDIDYIRLYQKNDGLSELYLNG
;
A
#
# COMPACT_ATOMS: atom_id res chain seq x y z
N ALA A 1 9.83 -4.76 9.72
CA ALA A 1 10.29 -4.25 8.40
C ALA A 1 11.74 -3.79 8.52
N PRO A 2 12.57 -3.93 7.48
CA PRO A 2 13.94 -3.46 7.54
C PRO A 2 14.00 -1.93 7.62
N TYR A 3 14.85 -1.44 8.52
CA TYR A 3 15.13 -0.03 8.69
C TYR A 3 16.58 0.24 8.29
N LYS A 4 16.81 0.29 7.00
CA LYS A 4 18.12 0.57 6.43
C LYS A 4 18.02 1.60 5.33
N LYS A 5 18.94 2.56 5.35
CA LYS A 5 19.03 3.58 4.32
C LYS A 5 19.14 2.93 2.94
N GLY A 6 18.33 3.37 1.99
CA GLY A 6 18.27 2.79 0.66
C GLY A 6 17.30 1.61 0.50
N CYS A 7 16.68 1.11 1.58
CA CYS A 7 15.64 0.09 1.52
C CYS A 7 14.26 0.73 1.58
N ALA A 8 13.32 0.16 0.86
CA ALA A 8 11.91 0.55 0.86
C ALA A 8 11.03 -0.70 0.96
N PRO A 9 10.87 -1.25 2.17
CA PRO A 9 9.91 -2.32 2.38
C PRO A 9 8.49 -1.78 2.23
N GLY A 10 7.63 -2.58 1.59
CA GLY A 10 6.25 -2.23 1.35
C GLY A 10 5.31 -3.42 1.47
N PHE A 11 4.14 -3.15 2.03
CA PHE A 11 2.96 -3.98 1.96
C PHE A 11 1.86 -3.13 1.32
N TRP A 12 1.45 -3.52 0.14
CA TRP A 12 0.50 -2.76 -0.66
C TRP A 12 -0.40 -3.68 -1.48
N LEU A 13 -1.49 -3.14 -1.97
CA LEU A 13 -2.45 -3.83 -2.81
C LEU A 13 -2.63 -3.06 -4.11
N ARG A 14 -2.83 -3.78 -5.19
CA ARG A 14 -3.11 -3.17 -6.49
C ARG A 14 -4.23 -3.89 -7.21
N SER A 15 -5.12 -3.15 -7.82
CA SER A 15 -6.23 -3.73 -8.56
C SER A 15 -5.73 -4.61 -9.71
N ALA A 16 -6.38 -5.75 -9.91
CA ALA A 16 -5.96 -6.76 -10.89
C ALA A 16 -6.00 -6.28 -12.34
N GLY A 17 -6.67 -5.16 -12.60
CA GLY A 17 -6.71 -4.51 -13.91
C GLY A 17 -5.35 -4.05 -14.44
N ALA A 18 -4.39 -3.76 -13.53
CA ALA A 18 -3.05 -3.32 -13.91
C ALA A 18 -2.09 -4.46 -14.23
N THR A 19 -2.31 -5.62 -13.62
CA THR A 19 -1.35 -6.74 -13.65
C THR A 19 -1.87 -7.99 -14.36
N GLY A 20 -3.15 -8.01 -14.74
CA GLY A 20 -3.83 -9.20 -15.25
C GLY A 20 -4.57 -9.02 -16.57
N SER A 21 -5.67 -9.74 -16.71
CA SER A 21 -6.46 -9.87 -17.93
C SER A 21 -7.22 -8.60 -18.37
N ASN A 22 -7.27 -7.56 -17.55
CA ASN A 22 -7.99 -6.33 -17.87
C ASN A 22 -7.04 -5.14 -18.06
N GLN A 23 -6.09 -5.27 -18.99
CA GLN A 23 -5.16 -4.17 -19.35
C GLN A 23 -5.86 -2.93 -19.93
N ASN A 24 -7.15 -3.02 -20.22
CA ASN A 24 -7.97 -1.93 -20.76
C ASN A 24 -8.77 -1.18 -19.69
N ALA A 25 -8.58 -1.49 -18.42
CA ALA A 25 -9.22 -0.73 -17.35
C ALA A 25 -8.74 0.73 -17.40
N LYS A 26 -9.70 1.65 -17.44
CA LYS A 26 -9.43 3.10 -17.45
C LYS A 26 -8.74 3.56 -16.16
N TYR A 27 -9.04 2.89 -15.05
CA TYR A 27 -8.47 3.20 -13.74
C TYR A 27 -7.86 1.96 -13.11
N ASP A 28 -6.84 2.21 -12.31
CA ASP A 28 -6.13 1.27 -11.49
C ASP A 28 -5.99 1.86 -10.08
N ILE A 29 -6.33 1.09 -9.08
CA ILE A 29 -6.28 1.51 -7.68
C ILE A 29 -5.11 0.81 -7.01
N GLU A 30 -4.34 1.59 -6.27
CA GLU A 30 -3.25 1.13 -5.43
C GLU A 30 -3.51 1.60 -4.00
N VAL A 31 -3.34 0.71 -3.04
CA VAL A 31 -3.47 1.00 -1.62
C VAL A 31 -2.19 0.57 -0.93
N ASP A 32 -1.47 1.53 -0.42
CA ASP A 32 -0.28 1.29 0.36
C ASP A 32 -0.66 1.16 1.82
N VAL A 33 -0.56 -0.04 2.35
CA VAL A 33 -0.86 -0.31 3.76
C VAL A 33 0.32 0.13 4.61
N MET A 34 1.53 -0.16 4.17
CA MET A 34 2.77 0.21 4.82
C MET A 34 3.86 0.42 3.77
N GLU A 35 4.39 1.63 3.69
CA GLU A 35 5.59 1.96 2.92
C GLU A 35 6.60 2.66 3.82
N VAL A 36 7.80 2.14 3.88
CA VAL A 36 8.93 2.78 4.58
C VAL A 36 9.89 3.35 3.55
N PHE A 37 10.20 4.62 3.67
CA PHE A 37 11.15 5.29 2.80
C PHE A 37 12.46 5.58 3.55
N SER A 38 13.44 4.73 3.34
CA SER A 38 14.86 4.99 3.64
C SER A 38 15.16 5.70 4.97
N SER A 39 15.38 5.00 6.03
CA SER A 39 15.87 5.54 7.33
C SER A 39 14.89 6.39 8.16
N GLU A 40 13.63 6.40 7.83
CA GLU A 40 12.60 7.04 8.64
C GLU A 40 12.05 6.02 9.64
N ASN A 41 11.92 6.40 10.91
CA ASN A 41 11.28 5.56 11.92
C ASN A 41 9.76 5.71 11.88
N SER A 42 9.24 5.66 10.66
CA SER A 42 7.84 5.87 10.33
C SER A 42 7.49 5.10 9.08
N PHE A 43 6.22 4.97 8.81
CA PHE A 43 5.72 4.47 7.53
C PHE A 43 4.56 5.34 7.05
N HIS A 44 4.31 5.26 5.76
CA HIS A 44 3.22 5.97 5.09
C HIS A 44 2.16 4.96 4.65
N SER A 45 0.90 5.39 4.70
CA SER A 45 -0.20 4.68 4.08
C SER A 45 -0.87 5.60 3.07
N ASN A 46 -1.06 5.12 1.85
CA ASN A 46 -1.57 5.93 0.75
C ASN A 46 -2.68 5.23 -0.02
N LEU A 47 -3.47 6.03 -0.69
CA LEU A 47 -4.43 5.58 -1.70
C LEU A 47 -4.11 6.28 -3.01
N HIS A 48 -3.92 5.52 -4.06
CA HIS A 48 -3.62 6.06 -5.39
C HIS A 48 -4.66 5.59 -6.41
N GLN A 49 -5.11 6.52 -7.22
CA GLN A 49 -5.87 6.23 -8.43
C GLN A 49 -5.03 6.58 -9.64
N HIS A 50 -4.71 5.58 -10.43
CA HIS A 50 -3.98 5.73 -11.67
C HIS A 50 -4.96 5.73 -12.83
N MET A 51 -5.01 6.82 -13.60
CA MET A 51 -5.71 6.86 -14.87
C MET A 51 -4.82 6.24 -15.95
N ARG A 52 -5.40 5.37 -16.76
CA ARG A 52 -4.66 4.60 -17.78
C ARG A 52 -5.19 4.87 -19.18
N GLU A 53 -4.27 4.92 -20.12
CA GLU A 53 -4.51 4.95 -21.55
C GLU A 53 -3.50 4.03 -22.23
N ASP A 54 -3.98 3.18 -23.16
CA ASP A 54 -3.15 2.19 -23.87
C ASP A 54 -2.23 1.34 -22.96
N GLY A 55 -2.75 0.99 -21.77
CA GLY A 55 -2.01 0.18 -20.79
C GLY A 55 -0.97 0.95 -19.97
N GLN A 56 -0.82 2.25 -20.19
CA GLN A 56 0.13 3.11 -19.45
C GLN A 56 -0.60 3.99 -18.44
N ASN A 57 0.02 4.23 -17.29
CA ASN A 57 -0.46 5.23 -16.35
C ASN A 57 -0.14 6.63 -16.92
N ILE A 58 -1.18 7.42 -17.18
CA ILE A 58 -1.04 8.79 -17.70
C ILE A 58 -1.22 9.86 -16.62
N GLN A 59 -1.88 9.51 -15.53
CA GLN A 59 -2.08 10.39 -14.38
C GLN A 59 -2.22 9.55 -13.12
N THR A 60 -1.63 10.02 -12.02
CA THR A 60 -1.82 9.47 -10.68
C THR A 60 -2.41 10.56 -9.79
N THR A 61 -3.50 10.24 -9.12
CA THR A 61 -4.11 11.08 -8.10
C THR A 61 -3.95 10.39 -6.75
N SER A 62 -3.36 11.10 -5.79
CA SER A 62 -3.14 10.62 -4.44
C SER A 62 -3.79 11.62 -3.50
N PRO A 63 -4.91 11.27 -2.84
CA PRO A 63 -5.59 12.20 -1.97
C PRO A 63 -4.73 12.50 -0.74
N GLU A 64 -4.50 13.78 -0.50
CA GLU A 64 -4.04 14.25 0.81
C GLU A 64 -5.24 14.21 1.76
N ILE A 65 -5.29 13.26 2.65
CA ILE A 65 -6.29 13.23 3.72
C ILE A 65 -5.77 14.10 4.85
N GLN A 66 -6.51 15.17 5.17
CA GLN A 66 -6.19 15.99 6.34
C GLN A 66 -6.19 15.11 7.59
N GLY A 67 -5.07 15.09 8.31
CA GLY A 67 -4.88 14.25 9.49
C GLY A 67 -4.27 12.89 9.21
N GLN A 68 -3.89 12.60 7.97
CA GLN A 68 -3.01 11.47 7.66
C GLN A 68 -1.59 11.88 8.04
N GLU A 69 -1.31 11.79 9.31
CA GLU A 69 0.06 11.97 9.80
C GLU A 69 0.85 10.70 9.53
N GLU A 70 2.11 10.87 9.22
CA GLU A 70 3.10 9.84 9.24
C GLU A 70 2.99 9.06 10.56
N PHE A 71 2.76 7.75 10.50
CA PHE A 71 2.66 6.97 11.72
C PHE A 71 4.04 6.83 12.34
N VAL A 72 4.23 7.48 13.49
CA VAL A 72 5.47 7.40 14.27
C VAL A 72 5.24 6.47 15.45
N PHE A 73 6.15 5.51 15.63
CA PHE A 73 6.12 4.62 16.78
C PHE A 73 6.73 5.31 18.00
N ASP A 74 5.90 5.81 18.91
CA ASP A 74 6.33 6.57 20.07
C ASP A 74 7.26 5.82 21.02
N ASN A 75 7.21 4.49 21.02
CA ASN A 75 7.94 3.64 21.97
C ASN A 75 9.04 2.79 21.35
N TYR A 76 9.24 2.87 20.02
CA TYR A 76 10.22 2.06 19.32
C TYR A 76 11.35 2.92 18.80
N GLN A 77 12.57 2.38 18.85
CA GLN A 77 13.72 3.08 18.33
C GLN A 77 13.77 3.06 16.80
N ASN A 78 13.24 2.01 16.21
CA ASN A 78 12.99 1.89 14.75
C ASN A 78 12.01 0.76 14.45
N LEU A 79 11.49 0.75 13.23
CA LEU A 79 10.49 -0.21 12.74
C LEU A 79 11.01 -1.66 12.67
N SER A 80 12.29 -1.90 12.82
CA SER A 80 12.90 -3.22 12.77
C SER A 80 13.13 -3.86 14.14
N ASP A 81 12.85 -3.15 15.24
CA ASP A 81 13.13 -3.65 16.59
C ASP A 81 12.22 -4.83 16.96
N GLU A 82 10.97 -4.82 16.46
CA GLU A 82 9.97 -5.84 16.77
C GLU A 82 9.10 -6.17 15.55
N TYR A 83 8.32 -7.25 15.64
CA TYR A 83 7.26 -7.55 14.70
C TYR A 83 6.03 -6.68 14.98
N HIS A 84 5.46 -6.12 13.93
CA HIS A 84 4.23 -5.33 13.98
C HIS A 84 3.14 -5.98 13.13
N ILE A 85 1.89 -5.81 13.54
CA ILE A 85 0.73 -6.28 12.79
C ILE A 85 0.19 -5.12 11.96
N TYR A 86 0.37 -5.19 10.66
CA TYR A 86 -0.24 -4.26 9.70
C TYR A 86 -1.54 -4.86 9.20
N GLY A 87 -2.65 -4.20 9.48
CA GLY A 87 -3.98 -4.62 9.12
C GLY A 87 -4.60 -3.71 8.05
N PHE A 88 -5.31 -4.32 7.12
CA PHE A 88 -6.09 -3.60 6.12
C PHE A 88 -7.53 -4.12 6.14
N GLU A 89 -8.48 -3.21 6.32
CA GLU A 89 -9.90 -3.49 6.24
C GLU A 89 -10.47 -2.83 4.97
N TRP A 90 -11.12 -3.62 4.16
CA TRP A 90 -11.78 -3.15 2.96
C TRP A 90 -13.24 -3.57 2.97
N THR A 91 -14.10 -2.59 2.90
CA THR A 91 -15.55 -2.74 2.79
C THR A 91 -16.06 -2.01 1.55
N LYS A 92 -17.32 -2.17 1.22
CA LYS A 92 -17.94 -1.39 0.13
C LYS A 92 -17.94 0.13 0.38
N ASP A 93 -17.85 0.54 1.64
CA ASP A 93 -18.03 1.94 2.04
C ASP A 93 -16.72 2.60 2.48
N SER A 94 -15.67 1.81 2.76
CA SER A 94 -14.40 2.35 3.27
C SER A 94 -13.22 1.38 3.12
N MET A 95 -12.03 1.95 3.09
CA MET A 95 -10.75 1.29 3.30
C MET A 95 -10.10 1.87 4.55
N ALA A 96 -9.50 1.03 5.40
CA ALA A 96 -8.86 1.47 6.62
C ALA A 96 -7.58 0.68 6.90
N VAL A 97 -6.55 1.37 7.35
CA VAL A 97 -5.27 0.78 7.76
C VAL A 97 -5.12 0.83 9.27
N TYR A 98 -4.65 -0.26 9.82
CA TYR A 98 -4.39 -0.42 11.25
C TYR A 98 -2.96 -0.86 11.48
N VAL A 99 -2.39 -0.45 12.61
CA VAL A 99 -1.11 -0.93 13.10
C VAL A 99 -1.26 -1.35 14.55
N ASP A 100 -0.92 -2.59 14.86
CA ASP A 100 -1.04 -3.18 16.20
C ASP A 100 -2.45 -2.98 16.80
N GLY A 101 -3.47 -3.08 15.95
CA GLY A 101 -4.88 -2.91 16.29
C GLY A 101 -5.35 -1.45 16.44
N LYS A 102 -4.48 -0.46 16.23
CA LYS A 102 -4.84 0.96 16.25
C LYS A 102 -5.11 1.45 14.83
N LEU A 103 -6.17 2.22 14.64
CA LEU A 103 -6.47 2.86 13.36
C LEU A 103 -5.38 3.88 13.02
N ASN A 104 -4.76 3.70 11.85
CA ASN A 104 -3.82 4.65 11.28
C ASN A 104 -4.54 5.68 10.39
N CYS A 105 -5.21 5.19 9.35
CA CYS A 105 -5.96 6.06 8.45
C CYS A 105 -7.20 5.34 7.91
N LYS A 106 -8.15 6.12 7.39
CA LYS A 106 -9.38 5.61 6.79
C LYS A 106 -9.84 6.50 5.64
N TRP A 107 -10.13 5.87 4.51
CA TRP A 107 -10.75 6.50 3.33
C TRP A 107 -12.21 6.05 3.23
N LEU A 108 -13.12 7.01 3.08
CA LEU A 108 -14.54 6.73 2.80
C LEU A 108 -14.73 6.66 1.28
N LEU A 109 -15.40 5.61 0.82
CA LEU A 109 -15.56 5.32 -0.61
C LEU A 109 -16.92 5.78 -1.17
N THR A 110 -17.63 6.69 -0.47
CA THR A 110 -18.84 7.27 -1.05
C THR A 110 -18.47 8.19 -2.22
N PRO A 111 -19.36 8.35 -3.24
CA PRO A 111 -19.07 9.22 -4.38
C PRO A 111 -18.66 10.64 -3.99
N GLU A 112 -19.30 11.21 -2.96
CA GLU A 112 -19.00 12.56 -2.45
C GLU A 112 -17.59 12.62 -1.84
N ASN A 113 -17.20 11.60 -1.07
CA ASN A 113 -15.87 11.55 -0.46
C ASN A 113 -14.80 11.33 -1.52
N LEU A 114 -15.00 10.39 -2.46
CA LEU A 114 -14.08 10.18 -3.56
C LEU A 114 -13.85 11.45 -4.37
N ALA A 115 -14.93 12.15 -4.73
CA ALA A 115 -14.83 13.45 -5.41
C ALA A 115 -14.08 14.50 -4.57
N SER A 116 -14.30 14.53 -3.24
CA SER A 116 -13.58 15.46 -2.35
C SER A 116 -12.08 15.17 -2.26
N TYR A 117 -11.68 13.92 -2.47
CA TYR A 117 -10.29 13.49 -2.57
C TYR A 117 -9.66 13.76 -3.95
N GLY A 118 -10.44 14.27 -4.90
CA GLY A 118 -10.01 14.46 -6.29
C GLY A 118 -9.98 13.17 -7.10
N LEU A 119 -10.54 12.09 -6.56
CA LEU A 119 -10.67 10.80 -7.23
C LEU A 119 -11.96 10.77 -8.08
N ASP A 120 -11.91 10.01 -9.17
CA ASP A 120 -13.11 9.79 -9.99
C ASP A 120 -14.05 8.81 -9.25
N PRO A 121 -15.26 9.23 -8.84
CA PRO A 121 -16.18 8.36 -8.12
C PRO A 121 -16.74 7.22 -8.98
N ASP A 122 -16.69 7.35 -10.29
CA ASP A 122 -17.11 6.30 -11.23
C ASP A 122 -16.00 5.30 -11.54
N ALA A 123 -14.85 5.45 -10.90
CA ALA A 123 -13.73 4.52 -11.06
C ALA A 123 -14.07 3.15 -10.48
N THR A 124 -14.18 2.16 -11.34
CA THR A 124 -14.53 0.78 -10.99
C THR A 124 -13.44 0.02 -10.21
N GLY A 125 -12.29 0.65 -9.94
CA GLY A 125 -11.17 -0.01 -9.31
C GLY A 125 -11.38 -0.34 -7.82
N PHE A 126 -12.34 0.31 -7.15
CA PHE A 126 -12.62 0.10 -5.72
C PHE A 126 -13.45 -1.14 -5.39
N ASP A 127 -14.04 -1.76 -6.39
CA ASP A 127 -14.90 -2.95 -6.28
C ASP A 127 -14.34 -4.19 -7.00
N THR A 128 -13.09 -4.11 -7.45
CA THR A 128 -12.43 -5.21 -8.16
C THR A 128 -11.47 -5.97 -7.25
N THR A 129 -11.10 -7.17 -7.67
CA THR A 129 -10.06 -7.93 -6.97
C THR A 129 -8.73 -7.18 -6.94
N MET A 130 -8.01 -7.28 -5.83
CA MET A 130 -6.68 -6.73 -5.66
C MET A 130 -5.66 -7.82 -5.43
N ASN A 131 -4.46 -7.61 -5.95
CA ASN A 131 -3.29 -8.42 -5.62
C ASN A 131 -2.62 -7.86 -4.37
N ILE A 132 -2.25 -8.73 -3.44
CA ILE A 132 -1.41 -8.39 -2.30
C ILE A 132 0.04 -8.45 -2.76
N ILE A 133 0.79 -7.40 -2.51
CA ILE A 133 2.19 -7.27 -2.89
C ILE A 133 3.01 -6.95 -1.64
N LEU A 134 4.02 -7.77 -1.42
CA LEU A 134 5.00 -7.61 -0.36
C LEU A 134 6.37 -7.53 -1.01
N GLY A 135 7.10 -6.49 -0.70
CA GLY A 135 8.39 -6.26 -1.34
C GLY A 135 9.34 -5.48 -0.47
N ASN A 136 10.62 -5.63 -0.75
CA ASN A 136 11.68 -4.82 -0.19
C ASN A 136 12.49 -4.26 -1.36
N ASN A 137 12.16 -3.05 -1.76
CA ASN A 137 12.77 -2.38 -2.90
C ASN A 137 14.01 -1.59 -2.46
N LEU A 138 14.88 -1.31 -3.42
CA LEU A 138 15.93 -0.33 -3.25
C LEU A 138 15.39 1.04 -3.67
N TYR A 139 15.52 2.02 -2.80
CA TYR A 139 14.94 3.34 -3.00
C TYR A 139 15.87 4.47 -2.61
N ASN A 140 15.90 5.49 -3.46
CA ASN A 140 16.40 6.81 -3.11
C ASN A 140 15.31 7.83 -3.49
N ARG A 141 14.96 8.67 -2.58
CA ARG A 141 13.88 9.66 -2.69
C ARG A 141 13.91 10.52 -3.96
N ASN A 142 15.02 10.54 -4.68
CA ASN A 142 15.23 11.42 -5.83
C ASN A 142 15.35 10.72 -7.19
N SER A 143 15.38 9.39 -7.24
CA SER A 143 15.48 8.67 -8.52
C SER A 143 15.24 7.16 -8.36
N ILE A 144 14.78 6.52 -9.44
CA ILE A 144 14.87 5.07 -9.58
C ILE A 144 16.36 4.71 -9.56
N LEU A 145 16.82 4.12 -8.46
CA LEU A 145 18.23 3.84 -8.30
C LEU A 145 18.69 2.69 -9.16
N LYS A 146 19.87 2.86 -9.68
CA LYS A 146 20.71 1.73 -10.04
C LYS A 146 21.26 1.13 -8.75
N LEU A 147 21.35 -0.19 -8.70
CA LEU A 147 21.88 -0.94 -7.56
C LEU A 147 23.24 -0.39 -7.08
N ASP A 148 24.09 -0.01 -8.03
CA ASP A 148 25.42 0.52 -7.75
C ASP A 148 25.37 1.82 -6.94
N ASP A 149 24.44 2.73 -7.25
CA ASP A 149 24.28 4.00 -6.52
C ASP A 149 23.87 3.78 -5.07
N VAL A 150 23.05 2.76 -4.79
CA VAL A 150 22.61 2.42 -3.41
C VAL A 150 23.77 1.84 -2.61
N ILE A 151 24.55 0.95 -3.21
CA ILE A 151 25.67 0.28 -2.56
C ILE A 151 26.79 1.29 -2.29
N GLU A 152 27.09 2.18 -3.23
CA GLU A 152 28.14 3.19 -3.07
C GLU A 152 27.81 4.19 -1.96
N ASP A 153 26.57 4.68 -1.93
CA ASP A 153 26.11 5.62 -0.90
C ASP A 153 25.82 4.97 0.45
N ASN A 154 25.50 3.67 0.47
CA ASN A 154 25.09 2.95 1.68
C ASN A 154 25.62 1.51 1.69
N PRO A 155 26.93 1.30 1.88
CA PRO A 155 27.55 -0.02 1.78
C PRO A 155 27.00 -1.05 2.80
N ASP A 156 26.43 -0.58 3.91
CA ASP A 156 25.85 -1.41 4.95
C ASP A 156 24.35 -1.70 4.76
N SER A 157 23.76 -1.25 3.64
CA SER A 157 22.34 -1.47 3.38
C SER A 157 22.00 -2.89 2.95
N LEU A 158 22.97 -3.65 2.49
CA LEU A 158 22.80 -5.03 2.06
C LEU A 158 23.70 -6.00 2.88
N PRO A 159 23.24 -7.21 3.16
CA PRO A 159 21.89 -7.70 2.90
C PRO A 159 20.84 -7.02 3.78
N SER A 160 19.62 -6.89 3.26
CA SER A 160 18.46 -6.39 4.00
C SER A 160 17.35 -7.42 3.94
N GLU A 161 16.80 -7.78 5.09
CA GLU A 161 15.77 -8.79 5.23
C GLU A 161 14.44 -8.13 5.60
N PHE A 162 13.37 -8.59 4.98
CA PHE A 162 11.99 -8.24 5.33
C PHE A 162 11.28 -9.51 5.77
N ASP A 163 11.26 -9.74 7.06
CA ASP A 163 10.70 -10.93 7.66
C ASP A 163 9.18 -10.80 7.80
N ILE A 164 8.47 -11.82 7.35
CA ILE A 164 7.02 -11.92 7.39
C ILE A 164 6.67 -13.20 8.13
N ASP A 165 6.09 -13.07 9.33
CA ASP A 165 5.68 -14.22 10.14
C ASP A 165 4.43 -14.88 9.53
N TYR A 166 3.41 -14.09 9.19
CA TYR A 166 2.20 -14.60 8.55
C TYR A 166 1.46 -13.56 7.71
N ILE A 167 0.66 -14.07 6.79
CA ILE A 167 -0.39 -13.32 6.09
C ILE A 167 -1.70 -14.04 6.36
N ARG A 168 -2.74 -13.30 6.76
CA ARG A 168 -4.08 -13.82 7.02
C ARG A 168 -5.11 -12.99 6.29
N LEU A 169 -5.97 -13.64 5.54
CA LEU A 169 -7.13 -13.03 4.91
C LEU A 169 -8.38 -13.43 5.68
N TYR A 170 -9.18 -12.44 6.03
CA TYR A 170 -10.47 -12.63 6.67
C TYR A 170 -11.56 -12.05 5.78
N GLN A 171 -12.65 -12.78 5.66
CA GLN A 171 -13.84 -12.30 4.97
C GLN A 171 -15.03 -12.35 5.94
N LYS A 172 -15.83 -11.28 5.92
CA LYS A 172 -17.07 -11.27 6.69
C LYS A 172 -17.99 -12.35 6.15
N ASN A 173 -18.44 -13.23 7.02
CA ASN A 173 -19.44 -14.26 6.66
C ASN A 173 -20.81 -13.60 6.56
N ASP A 174 -21.19 -13.16 5.38
CA ASP A 174 -22.49 -12.56 5.05
C ASP A 174 -23.44 -13.57 4.35
N GLY A 175 -23.09 -14.87 4.39
CA GLY A 175 -23.85 -15.94 3.73
C GLY A 175 -23.55 -16.10 2.25
N LEU A 176 -22.73 -15.20 1.64
CA LEU A 176 -22.30 -15.30 0.25
C LEU A 176 -20.92 -15.98 0.10
N SER A 177 -20.20 -16.12 1.20
CA SER A 177 -18.81 -16.62 1.20
C SER A 177 -18.65 -18.11 0.92
N GLU A 178 -19.71 -18.91 0.98
CA GLU A 178 -19.64 -20.34 0.65
C GLU A 178 -19.46 -20.61 -0.86
N LEU A 179 -19.70 -19.61 -1.70
CA LEU A 179 -19.61 -19.75 -3.17
C LEU A 179 -18.18 -19.63 -3.72
N TYR A 180 -17.25 -19.08 -2.97
CA TYR A 180 -15.89 -18.78 -3.47
C TYR A 180 -14.76 -19.64 -2.87
N LEU A 181 -15.04 -20.41 -1.83
CA LEU A 181 -14.04 -21.29 -1.19
C LEU A 181 -13.99 -22.71 -1.76
N ASN A 182 -14.85 -23.05 -2.72
CA ASN A 182 -14.95 -24.36 -3.36
C ASN A 182 -14.62 -24.34 -4.86
N GLY A 183 -13.86 -23.38 -5.34
CA GLY A 183 -13.38 -23.23 -6.71
C GLY A 183 -11.94 -23.69 -6.89
#